data_46b228384b5c738cb25b714bea2eac76
#
_entry.id   46b228384b5c738cb25b714bea2eac76
#
_cell.length_a   1.000
_cell.length_b   1.000
_cell.length_c   1.000
_cell.angle_alpha   90.00
_cell.angle_beta   90.00
_cell.angle_gamma   90.00
#
_symmetry.space_group_name_H-M   'P 1'
#
loop_
_entity.id
_entity.type
_entity.pdbx_description
1 polymer ?
#
loop_
_entity_poly.entity_id
_entity_poly.type
_entity_poly.pdbx_seq_one_letter_code
_entity_poly.pdbx_strand_id
1 'polypeptide(L)'
;MALNRNNLQGDFDPRFKTFHELMSKKVRDVLLISSPYDAWIMEEDCRLSEAIINEYRGLNLSHPPRLHWVSTTETVLSDLDQKCFDLAIVMPRATDLEAIEIADQIKANAPKLPIMLLCHQTVFQIGSFPVKRAILPTERTFVWSGNTDLLLAIIKNTEDQMNVKHDTTVAGIRVIIFVEDSPDYISVILPLLYKELVRQTQAVMEEGLNQEHRLLAMRARP
;
A
#
# COMPACT_ATOMS: atom_id res chain seq x y z
N MET A 1 28.46 -29.58 -44.44
CA MET A 1 28.49 -28.18 -43.90
C MET A 1 27.43 -28.13 -42.80
N ALA A 2 27.83 -28.39 -41.56
CA ALA A 2 26.90 -28.48 -40.41
C ALA A 2 26.78 -27.10 -39.77
N LEU A 3 25.55 -26.55 -39.77
CA LEU A 3 25.22 -25.32 -39.13
C LEU A 3 25.26 -25.50 -37.60
N ASN A 4 26.16 -24.79 -36.98
CA ASN A 4 26.40 -24.77 -35.55
C ASN A 4 25.21 -24.08 -34.84
N ARG A 5 24.38 -24.87 -34.11
CA ARG A 5 23.17 -24.42 -33.40
C ARG A 5 23.42 -23.85 -32.00
N ASN A 6 24.65 -23.50 -31.65
CA ASN A 6 25.04 -23.15 -30.27
C ASN A 6 25.29 -21.64 -30.00
N ASN A 7 24.64 -20.74 -30.69
CA ASN A 7 24.81 -19.30 -30.39
C ASN A 7 23.47 -18.55 -30.25
N LEU A 8 22.52 -19.11 -29.46
CA LEU A 8 21.31 -18.41 -29.01
C LEU A 8 21.19 -18.39 -27.49
N GLN A 9 22.31 -18.46 -26.77
CA GLN A 9 22.37 -17.92 -25.42
C GLN A 9 22.63 -16.43 -25.57
N GLY A 10 21.55 -15.67 -25.78
CA GLY A 10 21.60 -14.21 -25.62
C GLY A 10 22.16 -13.93 -24.23
N ASP A 11 23.17 -13.06 -24.16
CA ASP A 11 23.68 -12.43 -22.93
C ASP A 11 22.51 -11.73 -22.24
N PHE A 12 21.72 -12.50 -21.47
CA PHE A 12 20.76 -11.90 -20.57
C PHE A 12 21.53 -11.14 -19.52
N ASP A 13 21.46 -9.80 -19.57
CA ASP A 13 22.02 -8.93 -18.55
C ASP A 13 21.63 -9.51 -17.17
N PRO A 14 22.62 -9.90 -16.32
CA PRO A 14 22.31 -10.45 -14.99
C PRO A 14 21.43 -9.53 -14.16
N ARG A 15 21.44 -8.22 -14.44
CA ARG A 15 20.50 -7.24 -13.87
C ARG A 15 19.04 -7.53 -14.19
N PHE A 16 18.74 -8.15 -15.34
CA PHE A 16 17.37 -8.47 -15.73
C PHE A 16 16.73 -9.54 -14.81
N LYS A 17 17.46 -10.57 -14.39
CA LYS A 17 17.00 -11.54 -13.38
C LYS A 17 16.72 -10.85 -12.05
N THR A 18 17.60 -9.96 -11.62
CA THR A 18 17.50 -9.22 -10.36
C THR A 18 16.22 -8.37 -10.32
N PHE A 19 15.89 -7.69 -11.42
CA PHE A 19 14.66 -6.88 -11.50
C PHE A 19 13.37 -7.72 -11.43
N HIS A 20 13.39 -8.99 -11.81
CA HIS A 20 12.23 -9.87 -11.66
C HIS A 20 11.92 -10.21 -10.20
N GLU A 21 12.90 -10.12 -9.33
CA GLU A 21 12.79 -10.42 -7.91
C GLU A 21 12.36 -9.22 -7.07
N LEU A 22 12.38 -7.99 -7.67
CA LEU A 22 11.98 -6.77 -6.98
C LEU A 22 10.49 -6.74 -6.70
N MET A 23 10.12 -6.03 -5.63
CA MET A 23 8.71 -5.86 -5.22
C MET A 23 7.97 -7.20 -5.10
N SER A 24 8.65 -8.21 -4.55
CA SER A 24 8.11 -9.57 -4.43
C SER A 24 6.90 -9.65 -3.49
N LYS A 25 6.87 -8.79 -2.48
CA LYS A 25 5.76 -8.70 -1.54
C LYS A 25 4.77 -7.66 -2.03
N LYS A 26 3.52 -8.06 -2.19
CA LYS A 26 2.41 -7.22 -2.63
C LYS A 26 1.31 -7.22 -1.58
N VAL A 27 0.65 -6.09 -1.44
CA VAL A 27 -0.61 -6.00 -0.70
C VAL A 27 -1.73 -6.48 -1.61
N ARG A 28 -2.29 -7.66 -1.32
CA ARG A 28 -3.35 -8.29 -2.10
C ARG A 28 -4.70 -8.19 -1.41
N ASP A 29 -4.72 -8.38 -0.11
CA ASP A 29 -5.94 -8.37 0.69
C ASP A 29 -5.80 -7.34 1.81
N VAL A 30 -6.67 -6.34 1.78
CA VAL A 30 -6.71 -5.25 2.75
C VAL A 30 -7.95 -5.40 3.60
N LEU A 31 -7.78 -5.49 4.91
CA LEU A 31 -8.86 -5.47 5.88
C LEU A 31 -9.19 -4.02 6.25
N LEU A 32 -10.36 -3.54 5.84
CA LEU A 32 -10.85 -2.20 6.16
C LEU A 32 -11.90 -2.28 7.26
N ILE A 33 -11.56 -1.75 8.43
CA ILE A 33 -12.41 -1.75 9.61
C ILE A 33 -12.97 -0.35 9.78
N SER A 34 -14.26 -0.18 9.52
CA SER A 34 -14.91 1.13 9.57
C SER A 34 -16.40 0.99 9.87
N SER A 35 -17.06 2.13 10.11
CA SER A 35 -18.52 2.13 10.18
C SER A 35 -19.14 1.80 8.82
N PRO A 36 -20.39 1.26 8.79
CA PRO A 36 -21.13 1.08 7.54
C PRO A 36 -21.25 2.36 6.72
N TYR A 37 -21.38 3.51 7.40
CA TYR A 37 -21.49 4.81 6.78
C TYR A 37 -20.17 5.24 6.10
N ASP A 38 -19.03 5.06 6.77
CA ASP A 38 -17.73 5.41 6.20
C ASP A 38 -17.38 4.53 5.01
N ALA A 39 -17.66 3.22 5.10
CA ALA A 39 -17.47 2.30 4.00
C ALA A 39 -18.34 2.66 2.79
N TRP A 40 -19.59 3.03 3.03
CA TRP A 40 -20.51 3.48 1.98
C TRP A 40 -20.00 4.75 1.28
N ILE A 41 -19.58 5.77 2.05
CA ILE A 41 -18.98 6.99 1.47
C ILE A 41 -17.77 6.67 0.61
N MET A 42 -16.86 5.83 1.11
CA MET A 42 -15.66 5.48 0.37
C MET A 42 -15.98 4.78 -0.95
N GLU A 43 -16.95 3.89 -0.98
CA GLU A 43 -17.28 3.12 -2.18
C GLU A 43 -18.18 3.90 -3.14
N GLU A 44 -19.23 4.55 -2.65
CA GLU A 44 -20.22 5.23 -3.50
C GLU A 44 -19.76 6.63 -3.95
N ASP A 45 -19.32 7.47 -3.02
CA ASP A 45 -18.92 8.84 -3.33
C ASP A 45 -17.49 8.92 -3.88
N CYS A 46 -16.59 8.14 -3.30
CA CYS A 46 -15.17 8.19 -3.63
C CYS A 46 -14.75 7.13 -4.65
N ARG A 47 -15.61 6.17 -5.00
CA ARG A 47 -15.32 5.09 -5.95
C ARG A 47 -13.97 4.41 -5.69
N LEU A 48 -13.73 4.06 -4.43
CA LEU A 48 -12.43 3.57 -3.99
C LEU A 48 -11.95 2.35 -4.77
N SER A 49 -12.80 1.35 -4.95
CA SER A 49 -12.47 0.14 -5.70
C SER A 49 -12.13 0.46 -7.16
N GLU A 50 -12.87 1.36 -7.79
CA GLU A 50 -12.62 1.80 -9.17
C GLU A 50 -11.31 2.58 -9.30
N ALA A 51 -11.01 3.48 -8.35
CA ALA A 51 -9.77 4.25 -8.33
C ALA A 51 -8.55 3.33 -8.21
N ILE A 52 -8.59 2.33 -7.32
CA ILE A 52 -7.55 1.33 -7.16
C ILE A 52 -7.34 0.53 -8.47
N ILE A 53 -8.42 0.05 -9.08
CA ILE A 53 -8.35 -0.73 -10.32
C ILE A 53 -7.75 0.11 -11.47
N ASN A 54 -8.16 1.37 -11.60
CA ASN A 54 -7.69 2.25 -12.66
C ASN A 54 -6.21 2.57 -12.52
N GLU A 55 -5.74 2.80 -11.29
CA GLU A 55 -4.32 3.04 -11.02
C GLU A 55 -3.47 1.81 -11.38
N TYR A 56 -3.92 0.61 -10.97
CA TYR A 56 -3.23 -0.64 -11.30
C TYR A 56 -3.21 -0.92 -12.79
N ARG A 57 -4.30 -0.60 -13.52
CA ARG A 57 -4.33 -0.69 -14.99
C ARG A 57 -3.37 0.29 -15.66
N GLY A 58 -3.35 1.54 -15.21
CA GLY A 58 -2.45 2.57 -15.73
C GLY A 58 -0.99 2.18 -15.63
N LEU A 59 -0.63 1.39 -14.63
CA LEU A 59 0.71 0.88 -14.40
C LEU A 59 0.96 -0.52 -14.98
N ASN A 60 0.02 -1.09 -15.73
CA ASN A 60 0.06 -2.48 -16.21
C ASN A 60 0.32 -3.51 -15.08
N LEU A 61 -0.19 -3.27 -13.89
CA LEU A 61 -0.12 -4.20 -12.77
C LEU A 61 -1.28 -5.19 -12.81
N SER A 62 -0.98 -6.47 -12.60
CA SER A 62 -1.94 -7.55 -12.89
C SER A 62 -2.98 -7.78 -11.80
N HIS A 63 -2.75 -7.33 -10.57
CA HIS A 63 -3.58 -7.72 -9.44
C HIS A 63 -3.82 -6.52 -8.51
N PRO A 64 -4.92 -5.78 -8.69
CA PRO A 64 -5.32 -4.75 -7.74
C PRO A 64 -5.66 -5.38 -6.39
N PRO A 65 -5.35 -4.71 -5.27
CA PRO A 65 -5.72 -5.18 -3.94
C PRO A 65 -7.24 -5.33 -3.80
N ARG A 66 -7.65 -6.33 -3.04
CA ARG A 66 -9.05 -6.55 -2.67
C ARG A 66 -9.32 -5.92 -1.32
N LEU A 67 -10.36 -5.13 -1.24
CA LEU A 67 -10.82 -4.55 0.02
C LEU A 67 -11.85 -5.49 0.66
N HIS A 68 -11.60 -5.87 1.91
CA HIS A 68 -12.53 -6.62 2.75
C HIS A 68 -13.00 -5.69 3.86
N TRP A 69 -14.24 -5.27 3.76
CA TRP A 69 -14.81 -4.38 4.76
C TRP A 69 -15.50 -5.16 5.87
N VAL A 70 -15.25 -4.75 7.11
CA VAL A 70 -15.88 -5.26 8.32
C VAL A 70 -16.21 -4.13 9.29
N SER A 71 -17.27 -4.30 10.07
CA SER A 71 -17.76 -3.25 10.98
C SER A 71 -17.81 -3.67 12.45
N THR A 72 -17.60 -4.94 12.77
CA THR A 72 -17.66 -5.45 14.15
C THR A 72 -16.42 -6.25 14.50
N THR A 73 -16.07 -6.26 15.78
CA THR A 73 -14.92 -6.98 16.30
C THR A 73 -15.00 -8.48 16.06
N GLU A 74 -16.21 -9.07 16.22
CA GLU A 74 -16.43 -10.50 16.02
C GLU A 74 -16.15 -10.90 14.56
N THR A 75 -16.58 -10.07 13.59
CA THR A 75 -16.31 -10.32 12.17
C THR A 75 -14.85 -10.16 11.83
N VAL A 76 -14.14 -9.21 12.44
CA VAL A 76 -12.68 -9.03 12.28
C VAL A 76 -11.95 -10.31 12.68
N LEU A 77 -12.23 -10.85 13.87
CA LEU A 77 -11.57 -12.05 14.37
C LEU A 77 -11.90 -13.29 13.51
N SER A 78 -13.16 -13.45 13.14
CA SER A 78 -13.60 -14.54 12.27
C SER A 78 -12.91 -14.49 10.90
N ASP A 79 -12.77 -13.30 10.32
CA ASP A 79 -12.11 -13.14 9.03
C ASP A 79 -10.59 -13.37 9.12
N LEU A 80 -9.93 -12.96 10.20
CA LEU A 80 -8.52 -13.25 10.45
C LEU A 80 -8.20 -14.74 10.60
N ASP A 81 -9.13 -15.51 11.14
CA ASP A 81 -9.01 -16.97 11.25
C ASP A 81 -9.17 -17.68 9.89
N GLN A 82 -9.95 -17.10 8.99
CA GLN A 82 -10.28 -17.72 7.70
C GLN A 82 -9.41 -17.25 6.53
N LYS A 83 -8.86 -16.04 6.62
CA LYS A 83 -8.13 -15.37 5.53
C LYS A 83 -6.83 -14.75 6.03
N CYS A 84 -5.85 -14.70 5.13
CA CYS A 84 -4.62 -13.92 5.36
C CYS A 84 -4.79 -12.53 4.76
N PHE A 85 -4.51 -11.51 5.55
CA PHE A 85 -4.48 -10.12 5.11
C PHE A 85 -3.05 -9.61 5.09
N ASP A 86 -2.77 -8.67 4.19
CA ASP A 86 -1.45 -8.05 4.04
C ASP A 86 -1.38 -6.67 4.70
N LEU A 87 -2.54 -6.05 4.93
CA LEU A 87 -2.69 -4.73 5.54
C LEU A 87 -4.05 -4.63 6.26
N ALA A 88 -4.07 -4.05 7.44
CA ALA A 88 -5.29 -3.63 8.12
C ALA A 88 -5.35 -2.10 8.21
N ILE A 89 -6.50 -1.52 7.87
CA ILE A 89 -6.78 -0.10 8.01
C ILE A 89 -7.96 0.04 8.98
N VAL A 90 -7.73 0.72 10.09
CA VAL A 90 -8.73 0.94 11.14
C VAL A 90 -9.17 2.39 11.11
N MET A 91 -10.48 2.62 10.97
CA MET A 91 -11.10 3.95 11.01
C MET A 91 -11.87 4.13 12.32
N PRO A 92 -11.27 4.76 13.33
CA PRO A 92 -11.93 4.99 14.60
C PRO A 92 -12.96 6.12 14.50
N ARG A 93 -14.03 6.02 15.26
CA ARG A 93 -14.96 7.13 15.53
C ARG A 93 -14.47 7.96 16.70
N ALA A 94 -15.03 9.16 16.85
CA ALA A 94 -14.64 10.12 17.89
C ALA A 94 -14.71 9.61 19.34
N THR A 95 -15.44 8.52 19.59
CA THR A 95 -15.67 7.94 20.93
C THR A 95 -15.17 6.51 21.08
N ASP A 96 -14.47 5.95 20.07
CA ASP A 96 -14.20 4.52 20.02
C ASP A 96 -12.92 4.12 20.76
N LEU A 97 -13.07 3.74 22.01
CA LEU A 97 -12.14 2.82 22.67
C LEU A 97 -12.04 1.48 21.94
N GLU A 98 -13.10 1.07 21.24
CA GLU A 98 -13.19 -0.16 20.45
C GLU A 98 -12.11 -0.25 19.35
N ALA A 99 -11.75 0.84 18.71
CA ALA A 99 -10.71 0.82 17.67
C ALA A 99 -9.32 0.42 18.22
N ILE A 100 -9.03 0.79 19.47
CA ILE A 100 -7.79 0.42 20.16
C ILE A 100 -7.83 -1.07 20.49
N GLU A 101 -8.96 -1.53 21.07
CA GLU A 101 -9.16 -2.92 21.42
C GLU A 101 -9.09 -3.83 20.19
N ILE A 102 -9.67 -3.41 19.07
CA ILE A 102 -9.57 -4.11 17.78
C ILE A 102 -8.13 -4.21 17.31
N ALA A 103 -7.36 -3.11 17.34
CA ALA A 103 -5.96 -3.12 16.93
C ALA A 103 -5.11 -4.05 17.81
N ASP A 104 -5.33 -4.05 19.14
CA ASP A 104 -4.67 -4.96 20.07
C ASP A 104 -5.03 -6.42 19.77
N GLN A 105 -6.29 -6.73 19.51
CA GLN A 105 -6.74 -8.07 19.18
C GLN A 105 -6.19 -8.55 17.82
N ILE A 106 -6.13 -7.67 16.83
CA ILE A 106 -5.47 -7.99 15.55
C ILE A 106 -4.01 -8.33 15.77
N LYS A 107 -3.28 -7.53 16.54
CA LYS A 107 -1.86 -7.80 16.83
C LYS A 107 -1.64 -9.06 17.66
N ALA A 108 -2.57 -9.42 18.52
CA ALA A 108 -2.52 -10.67 19.27
C ALA A 108 -2.66 -11.90 18.35
N ASN A 109 -3.55 -11.84 17.35
CA ASN A 109 -3.81 -12.95 16.43
C ASN A 109 -2.87 -12.93 15.21
N ALA A 110 -2.52 -11.75 14.70
CA ALA A 110 -1.65 -11.55 13.53
C ALA A 110 -0.55 -10.53 13.83
N PRO A 111 0.51 -10.86 14.60
CA PRO A 111 1.53 -9.91 15.06
C PRO A 111 2.29 -9.20 13.93
N LYS A 112 2.39 -9.84 12.77
CA LYS A 112 3.12 -9.33 11.60
C LYS A 112 2.25 -8.47 10.67
N LEU A 113 0.94 -8.46 10.86
CA LEU A 113 0.03 -7.69 10.03
C LEU A 113 0.23 -6.19 10.33
N PRO A 114 0.64 -5.37 9.34
CA PRO A 114 0.73 -3.93 9.53
C PRO A 114 -0.67 -3.34 9.74
N ILE A 115 -0.80 -2.45 10.71
CA ILE A 115 -2.05 -1.75 11.03
C ILE A 115 -1.84 -0.26 10.82
N MET A 116 -2.66 0.35 9.97
CA MET A 116 -2.70 1.79 9.76
C MET A 116 -3.97 2.36 10.39
N LEU A 117 -3.83 3.50 11.05
CA LEU A 117 -4.96 4.23 11.60
C LEU A 117 -5.37 5.32 10.62
N LEU A 118 -6.65 5.39 10.27
CA LEU A 118 -7.20 6.39 9.36
C LEU A 118 -8.29 7.19 10.09
N CYS A 119 -7.92 8.36 10.60
CA CYS A 119 -8.82 9.21 11.40
C CYS A 119 -9.55 10.22 10.53
N HIS A 120 -10.81 10.50 10.83
CA HIS A 120 -11.50 11.66 10.26
C HIS A 120 -10.85 12.96 10.73
N GLN A 121 -10.78 13.94 9.85
CA GLN A 121 -10.20 15.26 10.16
C GLN A 121 -10.85 15.93 11.37
N THR A 122 -12.17 15.82 11.51
CA THR A 122 -12.93 16.36 12.66
C THR A 122 -12.53 15.72 13.99
N VAL A 123 -12.32 14.40 13.98
CA VAL A 123 -11.91 13.64 15.17
C VAL A 123 -10.50 14.03 15.59
N PHE A 124 -9.63 14.21 14.63
CA PHE A 124 -8.24 14.58 14.86
C PHE A 124 -8.11 16.02 15.42
N GLN A 125 -8.86 17.00 14.88
CA GLN A 125 -8.81 18.40 15.29
C GLN A 125 -9.42 18.64 16.69
N ILE A 126 -10.45 17.88 17.08
CA ILE A 126 -11.10 18.07 18.38
C ILE A 126 -10.21 17.56 19.53
N GLY A 127 -9.09 16.90 19.23
CA GLY A 127 -8.22 16.30 20.25
C GLY A 127 -8.94 15.24 21.09
N SER A 128 -10.11 14.79 20.61
CA SER A 128 -10.97 13.80 21.28
C SER A 128 -10.38 12.40 21.25
N PHE A 129 -9.27 12.23 20.53
CA PHE A 129 -8.57 10.97 20.53
C PHE A 129 -7.68 10.91 21.77
N PRO A 130 -8.08 10.18 22.83
CA PRO A 130 -7.35 10.15 24.11
C PRO A 130 -6.02 9.43 24.00
N VAL A 131 -5.61 9.06 22.79
CA VAL A 131 -4.48 8.17 22.59
C VAL A 131 -3.22 8.98 22.46
N LYS A 132 -2.45 9.00 23.53
CA LYS A 132 -1.02 9.24 23.42
C LYS A 132 -0.50 8.25 22.36
N ARG A 133 0.00 8.76 21.26
CA ARG A 133 0.58 8.07 20.09
C ARG A 133 1.45 6.84 20.42
N ALA A 134 1.88 6.73 21.68
CA ALA A 134 2.74 5.66 22.20
C ALA A 134 2.00 4.37 22.62
N ILE A 135 0.67 4.33 22.57
CA ILE A 135 -0.12 3.22 23.14
C ILE A 135 -0.75 2.35 22.07
N LEU A 136 -0.94 2.86 20.84
CA LEU A 136 -1.56 2.08 19.78
C LEU A 136 -0.54 1.16 19.10
N PRO A 137 -0.85 -0.11 18.90
CA PRO A 137 -0.03 -1.04 18.14
C PRO A 137 -0.17 -0.81 16.62
N THR A 138 -0.22 0.46 16.20
CA THR A 138 -0.35 0.85 14.80
C THR A 138 0.98 1.36 14.26
N GLU A 139 1.25 1.07 12.99
CA GLU A 139 2.49 1.49 12.34
C GLU A 139 2.49 3.00 12.09
N ARG A 140 1.35 3.57 11.67
CA ARG A 140 1.21 4.98 11.35
C ARG A 140 -0.25 5.46 11.41
N THR A 141 -0.42 6.76 11.66
CA THR A 141 -1.72 7.43 11.64
C THR A 141 -1.83 8.34 10.42
N PHE A 142 -2.98 8.32 9.76
CA PHE A 142 -3.34 9.19 8.65
C PHE A 142 -4.66 9.93 8.94
N VAL A 143 -4.87 11.06 8.25
CA VAL A 143 -6.10 11.85 8.36
C VAL A 143 -6.88 11.75 7.06
N TRP A 144 -8.10 11.23 7.16
CA TRP A 144 -9.01 11.09 6.03
C TRP A 144 -9.71 12.41 5.72
N SER A 145 -9.53 12.90 4.51
CA SER A 145 -10.13 14.13 3.97
C SER A 145 -11.05 13.90 2.77
N GLY A 146 -11.46 12.65 2.52
CA GLY A 146 -12.24 12.28 1.34
C GLY A 146 -11.41 11.97 0.09
N ASN A 147 -10.08 11.95 0.19
CA ASN A 147 -9.20 11.70 -0.95
C ASN A 147 -8.81 10.21 -1.04
N THR A 148 -9.30 9.51 -2.06
CA THR A 148 -8.97 8.10 -2.32
C THR A 148 -7.50 7.85 -2.66
N ASP A 149 -6.80 8.85 -3.19
CA ASP A 149 -5.36 8.74 -3.49
C ASP A 149 -4.56 8.43 -2.21
N LEU A 150 -5.08 8.83 -1.03
CA LEU A 150 -4.45 8.51 0.25
C LEU A 150 -4.41 7.01 0.53
N LEU A 151 -5.49 6.30 0.24
CA LEU A 151 -5.54 4.84 0.45
C LEU A 151 -4.60 4.11 -0.50
N LEU A 152 -4.53 4.55 -1.75
CA LEU A 152 -3.52 4.07 -2.69
C LEU A 152 -2.11 4.32 -2.19
N ALA A 153 -1.84 5.51 -1.69
CA ALA A 153 -0.53 5.86 -1.14
C ALA A 153 -0.17 5.03 0.10
N ILE A 154 -1.13 4.73 0.97
CA ILE A 154 -0.94 3.85 2.13
C ILE A 154 -0.57 2.43 1.67
N ILE A 155 -1.30 1.88 0.70
CA ILE A 155 -1.03 0.55 0.14
C ILE A 155 0.39 0.51 -0.45
N LYS A 156 0.74 1.47 -1.31
CA LYS A 156 2.06 1.55 -1.92
C LYS A 156 3.19 1.72 -0.91
N ASN A 157 3.00 2.60 0.08
CA ASN A 157 3.98 2.78 1.15
C ASN A 157 4.18 1.50 1.97
N THR A 158 3.12 0.73 2.20
CA THR A 158 3.22 -0.56 2.88
C THR A 158 4.01 -1.57 2.04
N GLU A 159 3.75 -1.64 0.73
CA GLU A 159 4.51 -2.49 -0.19
C GLU A 159 6.01 -2.12 -0.18
N ASP A 160 6.33 -0.83 -0.25
CA ASP A 160 7.71 -0.34 -0.24
C ASP A 160 8.42 -0.71 1.07
N GLN A 161 7.76 -0.53 2.22
CA GLN A 161 8.32 -0.91 3.52
C GLN A 161 8.59 -2.41 3.62
N MET A 162 7.72 -3.25 3.07
CA MET A 162 7.90 -4.71 3.06
C MET A 162 9.07 -5.16 2.18
N ASN A 163 9.39 -4.40 1.12
CA ASN A 163 10.36 -4.79 0.10
C ASN A 163 11.71 -4.06 0.21
N VAL A 164 11.78 -2.87 0.81
CA VAL A 164 12.96 -1.98 0.79
C VAL A 164 14.26 -2.70 1.16
N LYS A 165 14.24 -3.53 2.21
CA LYS A 165 15.44 -4.26 2.66
C LYS A 165 15.92 -5.29 1.64
N HIS A 166 15.00 -6.00 1.03
CA HIS A 166 15.31 -6.99 -0.01
C HIS A 166 15.82 -6.29 -1.26
N ASP A 167 15.07 -5.31 -1.75
CA ASP A 167 15.30 -4.68 -3.04
C ASP A 167 16.59 -3.84 -3.06
N THR A 168 16.91 -3.16 -1.95
CA THR A 168 18.20 -2.46 -1.79
C THR A 168 19.38 -3.41 -1.77
N THR A 169 19.22 -4.59 -1.16
CA THR A 169 20.29 -5.58 -1.07
C THR A 169 20.54 -6.28 -2.40
N VAL A 170 19.46 -6.65 -3.10
CA VAL A 170 19.52 -7.46 -4.32
C VAL A 170 19.87 -6.62 -5.55
N ALA A 171 19.29 -5.44 -5.69
CA ALA A 171 19.43 -4.61 -6.89
C ALA A 171 20.12 -3.26 -6.64
N GLY A 172 20.45 -2.92 -5.39
CA GLY A 172 21.08 -1.62 -5.08
C GLY A 172 20.19 -0.43 -5.45
N ILE A 173 18.85 -0.59 -5.38
CA ILE A 173 17.92 0.48 -5.73
C ILE A 173 18.10 1.69 -4.79
N ARG A 174 17.78 2.87 -5.28
CA ARG A 174 17.81 4.09 -4.48
C ARG A 174 16.53 4.18 -3.67
N VAL A 175 16.65 4.73 -2.44
CA VAL A 175 15.53 4.90 -1.52
C VAL A 175 15.28 6.38 -1.30
N ILE A 176 14.01 6.77 -1.34
CA ILE A 176 13.58 8.10 -0.92
C ILE A 176 13.21 8.00 0.57
N ILE A 177 13.88 8.79 1.41
CA ILE A 177 13.55 8.87 2.83
C ILE A 177 12.68 10.11 3.04
N PHE A 178 11.43 9.87 3.40
CA PHE A 178 10.47 10.91 3.75
C PHE A 178 10.26 10.91 5.26
N VAL A 179 10.60 12.04 5.92
CA VAL A 179 10.51 12.21 7.37
C VAL A 179 9.46 13.26 7.67
N GLU A 180 8.33 12.82 8.19
CA GLU A 180 7.23 13.67 8.63
C GLU A 180 6.55 13.01 9.82
N ASP A 181 6.31 13.76 10.89
CA ASP A 181 5.69 13.28 12.12
C ASP A 181 4.23 13.73 12.29
N SER A 182 3.79 14.72 11.51
CA SER A 182 2.41 15.18 11.50
C SER A 182 1.51 14.30 10.62
N PRO A 183 0.46 13.67 11.19
CA PRO A 183 -0.52 12.93 10.41
C PRO A 183 -1.22 13.75 9.33
N ASP A 184 -1.46 15.05 9.57
CA ASP A 184 -2.07 15.93 8.59
C ASP A 184 -1.17 16.11 7.37
N TYR A 185 0.10 16.47 7.59
CA TYR A 185 1.03 16.72 6.50
C TYR A 185 1.35 15.46 5.72
N ILE A 186 1.60 14.33 6.40
CA ILE A 186 1.87 13.08 5.70
C ILE A 186 0.68 12.63 4.85
N SER A 187 -0.55 12.85 5.32
CA SER A 187 -1.77 12.47 4.60
C SER A 187 -2.00 13.28 3.33
N VAL A 188 -1.44 14.49 3.27
CA VAL A 188 -1.49 15.33 2.06
C VAL A 188 -0.30 15.08 1.14
N ILE A 189 0.90 14.99 1.69
CA ILE A 189 2.13 14.92 0.88
C ILE A 189 2.33 13.53 0.28
N LEU A 190 2.03 12.46 1.03
CA LEU A 190 2.28 11.08 0.57
C LEU A 190 1.52 10.74 -0.73
N PRO A 191 0.21 11.05 -0.88
CA PRO A 191 -0.48 10.84 -2.15
C PRO A 191 0.13 11.60 -3.31
N LEU A 192 0.53 12.86 -3.09
CA LEU A 192 1.17 13.68 -4.11
C LEU A 192 2.51 13.09 -4.56
N LEU A 193 3.31 12.59 -3.61
CA LEU A 193 4.58 11.93 -3.89
C LEU A 193 4.37 10.68 -4.77
N TYR A 194 3.46 9.79 -4.37
CA TYR A 194 3.18 8.57 -5.16
C TYR A 194 2.59 8.89 -6.53
N LYS A 195 1.71 9.87 -6.64
CA LYS A 195 1.16 10.32 -7.92
C LYS A 195 2.25 10.82 -8.86
N GLU A 196 3.21 11.58 -8.36
CA GLU A 196 4.35 12.04 -9.17
C GLU A 196 5.26 10.89 -9.57
N LEU A 197 5.56 9.95 -8.66
CA LEU A 197 6.36 8.77 -8.96
C LEU A 197 5.71 7.90 -10.05
N VAL A 198 4.39 7.69 -9.97
CA VAL A 198 3.62 6.98 -10.98
C VAL A 198 3.70 7.69 -12.33
N ARG A 199 3.48 9.00 -12.35
CA ARG A 199 3.56 9.82 -13.57
C ARG A 199 4.93 9.76 -14.22
N GLN A 200 6.00 9.84 -13.43
CA GLN A 200 7.38 9.72 -13.91
C GLN A 200 7.65 8.31 -14.47
N THR A 201 7.18 7.29 -13.79
CA THR A 201 7.33 5.90 -14.26
C THR A 201 6.62 5.69 -15.60
N GLN A 202 5.40 6.20 -15.75
CA GLN A 202 4.65 6.13 -17.01
C GLN A 202 5.38 6.85 -18.14
N ALA A 203 5.89 8.07 -17.91
CA ALA A 203 6.63 8.82 -18.89
C ALA A 203 7.89 8.05 -19.37
N VAL A 204 8.66 7.47 -18.45
CA VAL A 204 9.83 6.65 -18.80
C VAL A 204 9.42 5.39 -19.59
N MET A 205 8.27 4.79 -19.28
CA MET A 205 7.75 3.64 -20.03
C MET A 205 7.34 4.02 -21.46
N GLU A 206 6.76 5.20 -21.65
CA GLU A 206 6.36 5.70 -22.97
C GLU A 206 7.58 6.05 -23.83
N GLU A 207 8.62 6.61 -23.24
CA GLU A 207 9.89 6.95 -23.91
C GLU A 207 10.76 5.73 -24.22
N GLY A 208 10.53 4.61 -23.55
CA GLY A 208 11.30 3.37 -23.72
C GLY A 208 11.19 2.81 -25.13
N LEU A 209 12.29 2.85 -25.91
CA LEU A 209 12.37 2.35 -27.28
C LEU A 209 12.23 0.84 -27.42
N ASN A 210 12.57 0.08 -26.37
CA ASN A 210 12.58 -1.39 -26.35
C ASN A 210 11.70 -1.95 -25.23
N GLN A 211 11.10 -3.11 -25.48
CA GLN A 211 10.26 -3.84 -24.52
C GLN A 211 11.01 -4.15 -23.21
N GLU A 212 12.31 -4.43 -23.28
CA GLU A 212 13.18 -4.65 -22.14
C GLU A 212 13.35 -3.39 -21.27
N HIS A 213 13.57 -2.22 -21.88
CA HIS A 213 13.66 -0.94 -21.17
C HIS A 213 12.32 -0.58 -20.48
N ARG A 214 11.19 -0.86 -21.12
CA ARG A 214 9.87 -0.68 -20.50
C ARG A 214 9.69 -1.56 -19.29
N LEU A 215 10.05 -2.84 -19.38
CA LEU A 215 9.97 -3.77 -18.26
C LEU A 215 10.90 -3.39 -17.10
N LEU A 216 12.11 -2.90 -17.39
CA LEU A 216 13.03 -2.38 -16.39
C LEU A 216 12.45 -1.13 -15.69
N ALA A 217 11.91 -0.19 -16.45
CA ALA A 217 11.30 1.02 -15.92
C ALA A 217 10.07 0.72 -15.05
N MET A 218 9.23 -0.24 -15.45
CA MET A 218 8.08 -0.70 -14.67
C MET A 218 8.46 -1.29 -13.32
N ARG A 219 9.62 -1.91 -13.20
CA ARG A 219 10.09 -2.63 -12.01
C ARG A 219 11.06 -1.83 -11.15
N ALA A 220 11.75 -0.84 -11.72
CA ALA A 220 12.58 0.11 -11.00
C ALA A 220 11.74 1.15 -10.21
N ARG A 221 10.47 0.87 -10.05
CA ARG A 221 9.52 1.67 -9.31
C ARG A 221 9.83 1.60 -7.82
N PRO A 222 9.85 2.73 -7.13
CA PRO A 222 9.81 2.76 -5.69
C PRO A 222 8.49 2.23 -5.16
#